data_6f902f29b7c68140ff51bd1c04bde84c
#
_entry.id   6f902f29b7c68140ff51bd1c04bde84c
#
_cell.length_a   1.000
_cell.length_b   1.000
_cell.length_c   1.000
_cell.angle_alpha   90.00
_cell.angle_beta   90.00
_cell.angle_gamma   90.00
#
_symmetry.space_group_name_H-M   'P 1'
#
loop_
_entity.id
_entity.type
_entity.pdbx_description
1 polymer ?
#
loop_
_entity_poly.entity_id
_entity_poly.type
_entity_poly.pdbx_seq_one_letter_code
_entity_poly.pdbx_strand_id
1 'polypeptide(L)'
;MQEHRRAKRVDITMSLEVSSLFKQDNVKVENLHAPIEVQNVSKSGIGFATESVLPIGYYFNAKLEFPYNGESLNCVVRIVRQDKSEDGRNFYGCEFVGMASVFDYIFEDVEKIGE
;
A
#
# COMPACT_ATOMS: atom_id res chain seq x y z
N MET A 1 1.36 26.11 -10.18
CA MET A 1 1.23 25.52 -9.88
C MET A 1 1.17 24.76 -9.35
N GLN A 2 1.38 24.36 -9.38
CA GLN A 2 1.33 23.62 -8.96
C GLN A 2 1.25 22.96 -8.26
N GLU A 3 1.50 22.87 -7.92
CA GLU A 3 1.46 22.14 -7.33
C GLU A 3 0.88 21.52 -6.84
N HIS A 4 0.71 21.52 -6.86
CA HIS A 4 0.03 20.84 -6.50
C HIS A 4 -0.15 19.69 -6.47
N ARG A 5 0.03 19.33 -6.90
CA ARG A 5 -0.12 18.28 -7.06
C ARG A 5 0.46 17.35 -6.31
N ARG A 6 1.38 17.22 -6.25
CA ARG A 6 1.98 16.38 -5.47
C ARG A 6 1.73 16.61 -4.10
N ALA A 7 1.27 17.63 -3.80
CA ALA A 7 0.95 17.94 -2.44
C ALA A 7 -0.24 17.15 -1.93
N LYS A 8 -0.96 16.51 -2.81
CA LYS A 8 -2.10 15.75 -2.37
C LYS A 8 -1.66 14.46 -1.72
N ARG A 9 -2.19 14.22 -0.54
CA ARG A 9 -1.91 12.98 0.14
C ARG A 9 -3.06 12.04 -0.04
N VAL A 10 -2.75 10.76 -0.12
CA VAL A 10 -3.77 9.73 -0.13
C VAL A 10 -4.09 9.42 1.32
N ASP A 11 -5.31 9.74 1.73
CA ASP A 11 -5.70 9.61 3.14
C ASP A 11 -6.24 8.22 3.40
N ILE A 12 -5.36 7.25 3.33
CA ILE A 12 -5.68 5.85 3.56
C ILE A 12 -4.72 5.32 4.61
N THR A 13 -5.26 4.64 5.61
CA THR A 13 -4.44 3.97 6.59
C THR A 13 -4.24 2.53 6.16
N MET A 14 -3.03 2.04 6.28
CA MET A 14 -2.71 0.70 5.83
C MET A 14 -1.89 -0.02 6.88
N SER A 15 -2.20 -1.29 7.09
CA SER A 15 -1.39 -2.16 7.94
C SER A 15 -1.12 -3.46 7.19
N LEU A 16 -0.02 -4.11 7.56
CA LEU A 16 0.44 -5.30 6.85
C LEU A 16 0.70 -6.44 7.81
N GLU A 17 0.47 -7.66 7.32
CA GLU A 17 0.90 -8.88 8.00
C GLU A 17 1.39 -9.85 6.94
N VAL A 18 2.35 -10.69 7.32
CA VAL A 18 2.85 -11.70 6.39
C VAL A 18 1.70 -12.63 6.03
N SER A 19 1.48 -12.84 4.73
CA SER A 19 0.38 -13.65 4.27
C SER A 19 0.68 -15.13 4.49
N SER A 20 -0.28 -15.85 5.04
CA SER A 20 -0.18 -17.28 5.19
C SER A 20 -0.79 -18.03 4.01
N LEU A 21 -1.34 -17.30 3.04
CA LEU A 21 -1.91 -17.92 1.86
C LEU A 21 -0.86 -18.50 0.94
N PHE A 22 0.34 -17.98 1.01
CA PHE A 22 1.43 -18.40 0.13
C PHE A 22 2.57 -18.95 0.97
N LYS A 23 3.21 -19.99 0.47
CA LYS A 23 4.36 -20.53 1.14
C LYS A 23 5.51 -19.56 0.99
N GLN A 24 5.98 -19.04 2.10
CA GLN A 24 7.06 -18.05 2.11
C GLN A 24 8.00 -18.40 3.24
N ASP A 25 9.03 -19.18 2.90
CA ASP A 25 9.97 -19.62 3.91
C ASP A 25 10.99 -18.53 4.18
N ASN A 26 11.38 -18.43 5.44
CA ASN A 26 12.48 -17.55 5.82
C ASN A 26 12.22 -16.09 5.48
N VAL A 27 10.96 -15.68 5.60
CA VAL A 27 10.61 -14.28 5.38
C VAL A 27 11.26 -13.45 6.46
N LYS A 28 12.08 -12.49 6.05
CA LYS A 28 12.74 -11.60 6.96
C LYS A 28 12.08 -10.24 6.88
N VAL A 29 11.33 -9.90 7.90
CA VAL A 29 10.62 -8.64 7.95
C VAL A 29 11.01 -7.94 9.24
N GLU A 30 11.45 -6.70 9.13
CA GLU A 30 11.82 -5.90 10.27
C GLU A 30 10.87 -4.73 10.40
N ASN A 31 10.46 -4.45 11.64
CA ASN A 31 9.58 -3.32 11.94
C ASN A 31 8.26 -3.41 11.18
N LEU A 32 7.68 -4.60 11.14
CA LEU A 32 6.46 -4.81 10.35
C LEU A 32 5.35 -3.86 10.76
N HIS A 33 5.29 -3.48 12.01
CA HIS A 33 4.23 -2.61 12.51
C HIS A 33 4.64 -1.15 12.53
N ALA A 34 5.75 -0.79 11.87
CA ALA A 34 6.12 0.61 11.74
C ALA A 34 5.03 1.36 10.97
N PRO A 35 4.88 2.65 11.24
CA PRO A 35 3.87 3.42 10.52
C PRO A 35 4.08 3.38 9.01
N ILE A 36 2.99 3.36 8.28
CA ILE A 36 3.00 3.32 6.82
C ILE A 36 2.31 4.58 6.32
N GLU A 37 2.99 5.27 5.40
CA GLU A 37 2.41 6.44 4.76
C GLU A 37 2.10 6.08 3.32
N VAL A 38 0.81 5.92 2.99
CA VAL A 38 0.40 5.61 1.64
C VAL A 38 0.59 6.85 0.77
N GLN A 39 1.31 6.71 -0.32
CA GLN A 39 1.64 7.83 -1.19
C GLN A 39 0.88 7.81 -2.50
N ASN A 40 0.53 6.63 -2.99
CA ASN A 40 -0.29 6.55 -4.19
C ASN A 40 -1.02 5.23 -4.20
N VAL A 41 -2.13 5.20 -4.91
CA VAL A 41 -2.94 4.01 -5.02
C VAL A 41 -3.63 4.05 -6.37
N SER A 42 -3.77 2.89 -6.98
CA SER A 42 -4.49 2.74 -8.24
C SER A 42 -5.22 1.42 -8.21
N LYS A 43 -5.87 1.08 -9.32
CA LYS A 43 -6.57 -0.19 -9.39
C LYS A 43 -5.63 -1.39 -9.35
N SER A 44 -4.40 -1.19 -9.77
CA SER A 44 -3.47 -2.33 -9.88
C SER A 44 -2.51 -2.44 -8.71
N GLY A 45 -2.34 -1.40 -7.91
CA GLY A 45 -1.38 -1.49 -6.83
C GLY A 45 -1.36 -0.27 -5.95
N ILE A 46 -0.42 -0.29 -5.03
CA ILE A 46 -0.31 0.76 -4.02
C ILE A 46 1.16 1.01 -3.72
N GLY A 47 1.49 2.28 -3.51
CA GLY A 47 2.85 2.67 -3.13
C GLY A 47 2.83 3.35 -1.78
N PHE A 48 3.82 3.03 -0.94
CA PHE A 48 3.86 3.57 0.41
C PHE A 48 5.29 3.67 0.90
N ALA A 49 5.48 4.50 1.91
CA ALA A 49 6.77 4.66 2.56
C ALA A 49 6.66 4.18 4.00
N THR A 50 7.70 3.53 4.48
CA THR A 50 7.71 3.00 5.84
C THR A 50 9.16 2.67 6.22
N GLU A 51 9.38 2.50 7.52
CA GLU A 51 10.66 2.02 8.01
C GLU A 51 10.73 0.50 8.05
N SER A 52 9.64 -0.19 7.72
CA SER A 52 9.66 -1.65 7.63
C SER A 52 10.61 -2.11 6.53
N VAL A 53 11.22 -3.27 6.73
CA VAL A 53 12.06 -3.88 5.71
C VAL A 53 11.30 -5.08 5.17
N LEU A 54 10.84 -4.97 3.93
CA LEU A 54 9.95 -5.96 3.33
C LEU A 54 10.64 -6.60 2.15
N PRO A 55 10.63 -7.93 2.05
CA PRO A 55 11.32 -8.61 0.95
C PRO A 55 10.53 -8.51 -0.35
N ILE A 56 11.23 -8.22 -1.44
CA ILE A 56 10.62 -8.14 -2.76
C ILE A 56 10.14 -9.52 -3.18
N GLY A 57 8.96 -9.55 -3.76
CA GLY A 57 8.38 -10.80 -4.25
C GLY A 57 7.51 -11.52 -3.25
N TYR A 58 7.50 -11.05 -2.02
CA TYR A 58 6.71 -11.71 -0.98
C TYR A 58 5.34 -11.08 -0.86
N TYR A 59 4.43 -11.84 -0.27
CA TYR A 59 3.02 -11.50 -0.19
C TYR A 59 2.64 -11.11 1.23
N PHE A 60 1.84 -10.08 1.35
CA PHE A 60 1.39 -9.59 2.65
C PHE A 60 -0.12 -9.39 2.61
N ASN A 61 -0.77 -9.68 3.72
CA ASN A 61 -2.15 -9.29 3.90
C ASN A 61 -2.16 -7.82 4.27
N ALA A 62 -2.92 -7.03 3.53
CA ALA A 62 -3.01 -5.61 3.77
C ALA A 62 -4.42 -5.27 4.18
N LYS A 63 -4.54 -4.44 5.22
CA LYS A 63 -5.82 -3.88 5.61
C LYS A 63 -5.78 -2.41 5.29
N LEU A 64 -6.68 -1.98 4.42
CA LEU A 64 -6.80 -0.59 4.03
C LEU A 64 -8.02 0.01 4.69
N GLU A 65 -7.85 1.18 5.28
CA GLU A 65 -8.95 1.88 5.92
C GLU A 65 -9.11 3.23 5.24
N PHE A 66 -10.34 3.54 4.86
CA PHE A 66 -10.66 4.74 4.11
C PHE A 66 -11.42 5.69 5.03
N PRO A 67 -10.72 6.66 5.64
CA PRO A 67 -11.39 7.53 6.62
C PRO A 67 -12.53 8.33 6.03
N TYR A 68 -12.46 8.65 4.73
CA TYR A 68 -13.46 9.53 4.13
C TYR A 68 -14.85 8.90 4.08
N ASN A 69 -14.95 7.57 4.12
CA ASN A 69 -16.27 6.93 4.12
C ASN A 69 -16.40 5.84 5.19
N GLY A 70 -15.38 5.68 6.04
CA GLY A 70 -15.46 4.73 7.15
C GLY A 70 -15.36 3.28 6.76
N GLU A 71 -14.98 2.98 5.53
CA GLU A 71 -14.88 1.60 5.07
C GLU A 71 -13.49 1.06 5.22
N SER A 72 -13.38 -0.26 5.19
CA SER A 72 -12.09 -0.92 5.19
C SER A 72 -12.13 -2.12 4.26
N LEU A 73 -10.96 -2.49 3.76
CA LEU A 73 -10.81 -3.63 2.86
C LEU A 73 -9.61 -4.44 3.28
N ASN A 74 -9.76 -5.76 3.17
CA ASN A 74 -8.64 -6.68 3.32
C ASN A 74 -8.27 -7.21 1.97
N CYS A 75 -6.98 -7.16 1.64
CA CYS A 75 -6.51 -7.64 0.35
C CYS A 75 -5.11 -8.20 0.52
N VAL A 76 -4.62 -8.84 -0.53
CA VAL A 76 -3.26 -9.35 -0.55
C VAL A 76 -2.46 -8.51 -1.52
N VAL A 77 -1.27 -8.11 -1.10
CA VAL A 77 -0.36 -7.35 -1.95
C VAL A 77 0.95 -8.11 -2.08
N ARG A 78 1.60 -7.94 -3.22
CA ARG A 78 2.91 -8.51 -3.45
C ARG A 78 3.89 -7.36 -3.64
N ILE A 79 5.00 -7.41 -2.91
CA ILE A 79 6.02 -6.37 -3.03
C ILE A 79 6.74 -6.56 -4.36
N VAL A 80 6.70 -5.56 -5.23
CA VAL A 80 7.33 -5.69 -6.55
C VAL A 80 8.48 -4.71 -6.73
N ARG A 81 8.60 -3.70 -5.87
CA ARG A 81 9.64 -2.70 -6.04
C ARG A 81 10.01 -2.09 -4.71
N GLN A 82 11.27 -1.75 -4.56
CA GLN A 82 11.76 -1.04 -3.39
C GLN A 82 12.66 0.10 -3.84
N ASP A 83 12.43 1.27 -3.28
CA ASP A 83 13.25 2.45 -3.52
C ASP A 83 13.46 3.16 -2.20
N LYS A 84 14.28 4.19 -2.21
CA LYS A 84 14.42 5.07 -1.06
C LYS A 84 13.50 6.26 -1.23
N SER A 85 12.78 6.57 -0.18
CA SER A 85 11.98 7.77 -0.12
C SER A 85 12.89 8.98 0.10
N GLU A 86 12.36 10.16 -0.18
CA GLU A 86 13.16 11.39 -0.03
C GLU A 86 13.61 11.59 1.41
N ASP A 87 12.83 11.14 2.36
CA ASP A 87 13.17 11.31 3.77
C ASP A 87 13.98 10.15 4.33
N GLY A 88 14.48 9.27 3.47
CA GLY A 88 15.33 8.17 3.90
C GLY A 88 14.61 6.90 4.26
N ARG A 89 13.29 6.93 4.31
CA ARG A 89 12.54 5.71 4.56
C ARG A 89 12.55 4.82 3.32
N ASN A 90 12.09 3.60 3.48
CA ASN A 90 11.93 2.70 2.35
C ASN A 90 10.60 3.00 1.66
N PHE A 91 10.64 3.05 0.33
CA PHE A 91 9.44 3.15 -0.47
C PHE A 91 9.20 1.82 -1.15
N TYR A 92 7.98 1.31 -1.08
CA TYR A 92 7.62 0.04 -1.69
C TYR A 92 6.49 0.23 -2.67
N GLY A 93 6.64 -0.39 -3.83
CA GLY A 93 5.55 -0.52 -4.78
C GLY A 93 5.02 -1.94 -4.70
N CYS A 94 3.71 -2.07 -4.66
CA CYS A 94 3.05 -3.37 -4.52
C CYS A 94 1.97 -3.50 -5.56
N GLU A 95 1.73 -4.73 -5.98
CA GLU A 95 0.58 -5.01 -6.83
C GLU A 95 -0.47 -5.74 -6.01
N PHE A 96 -1.72 -5.50 -6.33
CA PHE A 96 -2.81 -6.24 -5.71
C PHE A 96 -2.93 -7.61 -6.34
N VAL A 97 -3.23 -8.60 -5.52
CA VAL A 97 -3.34 -9.98 -5.96
C VAL A 97 -4.79 -10.40 -5.90
N GLY A 98 -5.34 -10.85 -7.04
CA GLY A 98 -6.70 -11.38 -7.05
C GLY A 98 -7.78 -10.37 -6.79
N MET A 99 -7.62 -9.16 -7.27
CA MET A 99 -8.61 -8.11 -7.03
C MET A 99 -9.91 -8.39 -7.75
N ALA A 100 -11.00 -8.22 -7.03
CA ALA A 100 -12.32 -8.28 -7.64
C ALA A 100 -12.65 -6.94 -8.27
N SER A 101 -13.52 -6.97 -9.28
CA SER A 101 -13.86 -5.74 -10.00
C SER A 101 -14.51 -4.71 -9.09
N VAL A 102 -15.11 -5.13 -8.00
CA VAL A 102 -15.75 -4.18 -7.10
C VAL A 102 -14.73 -3.21 -6.50
N PHE A 103 -13.49 -3.62 -6.40
CA PHE A 103 -12.46 -2.73 -5.89
C PHE A 103 -12.23 -1.54 -6.81
N ASP A 104 -12.51 -1.68 -8.09
CA ASP A 104 -12.28 -0.59 -9.03
C ASP A 104 -13.04 0.66 -8.64
N TYR A 105 -14.27 0.49 -8.17
CA TYR A 105 -15.07 1.65 -7.76
C TYR A 105 -14.41 2.38 -6.61
N ILE A 106 -13.89 1.64 -5.65
CA ILE A 106 -13.32 2.25 -4.46
C ILE A 106 -12.08 3.02 -4.83
N PHE A 107 -11.24 2.45 -5.66
CA PHE A 107 -10.00 3.12 -6.01
C PHE A 107 -10.22 4.27 -6.97
N GLU A 108 -11.26 4.19 -7.80
CA GLU A 108 -11.61 5.35 -8.61
C GLU A 108 -12.04 6.52 -7.74
N ASP A 109 -12.82 6.26 -6.70
CA ASP A 109 -13.22 7.31 -5.81
C ASP A 109 -12.02 7.92 -5.10
N VAL A 110 -11.08 7.10 -4.66
CA VAL A 110 -9.88 7.60 -4.02
C VAL A 110 -9.09 8.48 -4.98
N GLU A 111 -8.96 8.04 -6.22
CA GLU A 111 -8.22 8.82 -7.22
C GLU A 111 -8.88 10.16 -7.46
N LYS A 112 -10.21 10.19 -7.51
CA LYS A 112 -10.93 11.44 -7.68
C LYS A 112 -10.72 12.37 -6.51
N ILE A 113 -10.76 11.85 -5.31
CA ILE A 113 -10.56 12.66 -4.13
C ILE A 113 -9.14 13.21 -4.12
N GLY A 114 -8.19 12.43 -4.57
CA GLY A 114 -6.81 12.87 -4.63
C GLY A 114 -6.53 13.91 -5.69
N GLU A 115 -7.46 14.11 -6.60
CA GLU A 115 -7.29 15.14 -7.60
C GLU A 115 -7.62 16.51 -7.02
#